data_adc9def17f8a037f3cfc0a69a97c9835
#
_entry.id   adc9def17f8a037f3cfc0a69a97c9835
#
_cell.length_a   1.000
_cell.length_b   1.000
_cell.length_c   1.000
_cell.angle_alpha   90.00
_cell.angle_beta   90.00
_cell.angle_gamma   90.00
#
_symmetry.space_group_name_H-M   'P 1'
#
loop_
_entity.id
_entity.type
_entity.pdbx_description
1 polymer ?
#
loop_
_entity_poly.entity_id
_entity_poly.type
_entity_poly.pdbx_seq_one_letter_code
_entity_poly.pdbx_strand_id
1 'polypeptide(L)'
;MKKNICRFLTVLLSAAVAVSAAAGSAAAAPVQLKGDLNRDDRVNISDMVILKNHLLGKYGLNENQTIAADMDLDGEVDSLDLSELLNAIINSSNRLPSGMWIGDCMGAKRYFSFGSGEVSILDPASGKTEELTVEAEDDLVIMTVKKTGRKLSAFISWNGSESFVLKWENGSTETFRYFCEEGIKSSELLTGRWVTSLGRTFEIDGLSGKLTDKSGDISRFEYSPLGSDVVFHFGSTDNNTGGKIAHTDSMHFTVTWDSGEKETFTKQEIEVKNGITYVNGILIANKTYGLPSDYNPGKILPDPQNAFNEMKTAAAKDGISLSIVSGFRSYSYQSQLYNNYVARDGKAEADTYSARPGYSEHQTGLAMDLNNASRTFNGSREAKWIAANCYKYGFIVRYPEGKESITGYNYESWHVRYLGKTLAKEVYDSGLTLEEFLCIDSKYKS
;
A
#
# COMPACT_ATOMS: atom_id res chain seq x y z
N MET A 1 1.15 37.97 9.03
CA MET A 1 0.98 37.13 7.83
C MET A 1 1.93 37.49 6.67
N LYS A 2 2.34 38.74 6.44
CA LYS A 2 3.27 39.11 5.33
C LYS A 2 4.72 38.64 5.49
N LYS A 3 5.20 38.25 6.67
CA LYS A 3 6.60 37.81 6.91
C LYS A 3 6.90 36.34 6.57
N ASN A 4 5.90 35.49 6.52
CA ASN A 4 6.13 34.03 6.33
C ASN A 4 6.15 33.63 4.85
N ILE A 5 5.45 34.34 3.98
CA ILE A 5 5.44 34.08 2.53
C ILE A 5 6.80 34.44 1.91
N CYS A 6 7.46 35.49 2.42
CA CYS A 6 8.79 35.88 1.99
C CYS A 6 9.87 34.85 2.38
N ARG A 7 9.66 34.08 3.47
CA ARG A 7 10.57 33.00 3.86
C ARG A 7 10.47 31.76 2.96
N PHE A 8 9.30 31.45 2.44
CA PHE A 8 9.08 30.27 1.61
C PHE A 8 9.77 30.37 0.25
N LEU A 9 9.68 31.55 -0.38
CA LEU A 9 10.40 31.82 -1.62
C LEU A 9 11.88 32.25 -1.38
N THR A 10 12.21 32.75 -0.19
CA THR A 10 13.59 33.06 0.20
C THR A 10 14.39 31.76 0.44
N VAL A 11 13.75 30.65 0.81
CA VAL A 11 14.42 29.33 0.90
C VAL A 11 14.79 28.79 -0.48
N LEU A 12 13.98 29.05 -1.52
CA LEU A 12 14.37 28.77 -2.91
C LEU A 12 15.60 29.59 -3.36
N LEU A 13 15.74 30.83 -2.87
CA LEU A 13 16.89 31.68 -3.17
C LEU A 13 18.02 31.59 -2.14
N SER A 14 17.74 31.35 -0.86
CA SER A 14 18.78 31.33 0.20
C SER A 14 19.53 29.99 0.26
N ALA A 15 18.96 28.89 -0.21
CA ALA A 15 19.70 27.63 -0.35
C ALA A 15 20.81 27.72 -1.42
N ALA A 16 20.63 28.58 -2.45
CA ALA A 16 21.66 28.83 -3.46
C ALA A 16 22.81 29.72 -2.97
N VAL A 17 22.59 30.51 -1.89
CA VAL A 17 23.63 31.44 -1.36
C VAL A 17 24.43 30.82 -0.21
N ALA A 18 23.92 29.80 0.48
CA ALA A 18 24.59 29.18 1.63
C ALA A 18 25.70 28.18 1.26
N VAL A 19 25.85 27.80 -0.01
CA VAL A 19 26.86 26.80 -0.47
C VAL A 19 28.22 27.41 -0.78
N SER A 20 28.36 28.74 -0.79
CA SER A 20 29.65 29.37 -1.05
C SER A 20 30.62 29.46 0.14
N ALA A 21 30.26 28.92 1.33
CA ALA A 21 31.06 29.07 2.56
C ALA A 21 31.51 27.74 3.24
N ALA A 22 31.31 26.56 2.62
CA ALA A 22 31.81 25.29 3.15
C ALA A 22 32.70 24.58 2.11
N ALA A 23 33.92 25.00 1.98
CA ALA A 23 34.94 24.26 1.25
C ALA A 23 35.37 23.05 2.06
N GLY A 24 35.19 21.84 1.54
CA GLY A 24 35.82 20.64 2.07
C GLY A 24 35.06 19.35 2.05
N SER A 25 34.32 19.02 0.98
CA SER A 25 34.03 17.64 0.63
C SER A 25 34.02 17.52 -0.89
N ALA A 26 34.52 16.38 -1.39
CA ALA A 26 34.61 16.13 -2.82
C ALA A 26 33.26 16.41 -3.49
N ALA A 27 33.24 17.40 -4.38
CA ALA A 27 32.09 17.70 -5.20
C ALA A 27 31.72 16.42 -5.96
N ALA A 28 30.50 15.93 -5.80
CA ALA A 28 29.94 14.95 -6.74
C ALA A 28 30.09 15.54 -8.14
N ALA A 29 30.67 14.78 -9.07
CA ALA A 29 30.79 15.22 -10.45
C ALA A 29 29.40 15.65 -10.93
N PRO A 30 29.26 16.74 -11.69
CA PRO A 30 28.00 17.20 -12.20
C PRO A 30 27.37 16.04 -12.97
N VAL A 31 26.13 15.66 -12.61
CA VAL A 31 25.38 14.61 -13.31
C VAL A 31 25.21 15.10 -14.74
N GLN A 32 25.86 14.45 -15.69
CA GLN A 32 25.76 14.80 -17.09
C GLN A 32 24.33 14.47 -17.55
N LEU A 33 23.68 15.42 -18.20
CA LEU A 33 22.36 15.24 -18.77
C LEU A 33 22.44 14.20 -19.90
N LYS A 34 21.57 13.20 -19.85
CA LYS A 34 21.52 12.17 -20.89
C LYS A 34 21.08 12.80 -22.21
N GLY A 35 21.79 12.53 -23.28
CA GLY A 35 21.56 13.15 -24.57
C GLY A 35 22.26 14.49 -24.80
N ASP A 36 22.83 15.13 -23.77
CA ASP A 36 23.63 16.35 -23.90
C ASP A 36 25.11 16.02 -24.18
N LEU A 37 25.43 15.89 -25.46
CA LEU A 37 26.77 15.50 -25.92
C LEU A 37 27.73 16.69 -26.03
N ASN A 38 27.20 17.90 -26.19
CA ASN A 38 28.00 19.11 -26.29
C ASN A 38 28.24 19.84 -24.96
N ARG A 39 27.52 19.41 -23.89
CA ARG A 39 27.57 19.97 -22.52
C ARG A 39 27.11 21.41 -22.41
N ASP A 40 26.13 21.79 -23.19
CA ASP A 40 25.49 23.10 -23.07
C ASP A 40 24.26 23.10 -22.15
N ASP A 41 24.05 21.97 -21.42
CA ASP A 41 22.90 21.68 -20.53
C ASP A 41 21.56 21.59 -21.28
N ARG A 42 21.59 21.26 -22.57
CA ARG A 42 20.41 21.10 -23.45
C ARG A 42 20.53 19.84 -24.27
N VAL A 43 19.41 19.20 -24.53
CA VAL A 43 19.31 18.08 -25.47
C VAL A 43 18.58 18.57 -26.70
N ASN A 44 19.32 18.78 -27.80
CA ASN A 44 18.80 19.39 -29.01
C ASN A 44 19.47 18.84 -30.27
N ILE A 45 19.17 19.46 -31.41
CA ILE A 45 19.67 19.01 -32.71
C ILE A 45 21.22 19.02 -32.79
N SER A 46 21.90 19.86 -32.00
CA SER A 46 23.37 19.89 -31.98
C SER A 46 23.95 18.59 -31.43
N ASP A 47 23.34 18.02 -30.43
CA ASP A 47 23.74 16.73 -29.83
C ASP A 47 23.47 15.58 -30.78
N MET A 48 22.30 15.60 -31.46
CA MET A 48 21.97 14.63 -32.51
C MET A 48 23.01 14.64 -33.63
N VAL A 49 23.52 15.84 -34.02
CA VAL A 49 24.56 15.96 -35.03
C VAL A 49 25.88 15.33 -34.55
N ILE A 50 26.23 15.48 -33.27
CA ILE A 50 27.41 14.85 -32.66
C ILE A 50 27.28 13.33 -32.71
N LEU A 51 26.16 12.75 -32.19
CA LEU A 51 25.93 11.32 -32.20
C LEU A 51 25.91 10.75 -33.61
N LYS A 52 25.17 11.37 -34.52
CA LYS A 52 25.14 10.97 -35.93
C LYS A 52 26.53 10.95 -36.58
N ASN A 53 27.38 11.93 -36.32
CA ASN A 53 28.71 11.95 -36.87
C ASN A 53 29.64 10.90 -36.27
N HIS A 54 29.45 10.54 -35.00
CA HIS A 54 30.12 9.40 -34.36
C HIS A 54 29.75 8.10 -35.06
N LEU A 55 28.46 7.83 -35.22
CA LEU A 55 27.95 6.63 -35.88
C LEU A 55 28.39 6.51 -37.34
N LEU A 56 28.63 7.63 -38.01
CA LEU A 56 29.22 7.70 -39.37
C LEU A 56 30.76 7.56 -39.37
N GLY A 57 31.38 7.32 -38.22
CA GLY A 57 32.85 7.14 -38.09
C GLY A 57 33.68 8.39 -38.36
N LYS A 58 33.07 9.60 -38.32
CA LYS A 58 33.77 10.84 -38.58
C LYS A 58 34.67 11.28 -37.44
N TYR A 59 34.25 11.00 -36.17
CA TYR A 59 35.04 11.21 -34.96
C TYR A 59 34.51 10.37 -33.80
N GLY A 60 35.37 10.10 -32.79
CA GLY A 60 34.98 9.34 -31.59
C GLY A 60 34.34 10.21 -30.53
N LEU A 61 33.53 9.63 -29.68
CA LEU A 61 33.05 10.21 -28.45
C LEU A 61 34.10 10.01 -27.34
N ASN A 62 34.21 10.94 -26.42
CA ASN A 62 34.95 10.74 -25.19
C ASN A 62 34.07 9.96 -24.18
N GLU A 63 34.65 9.46 -23.07
CA GLU A 63 33.97 8.63 -22.08
C GLU A 63 32.66 9.24 -21.60
N ASN A 64 32.62 10.52 -21.26
CA ASN A 64 31.42 11.18 -20.80
C ASN A 64 30.37 11.34 -21.91
N GLN A 65 30.81 11.61 -23.12
CA GLN A 65 29.91 11.67 -24.28
C GLN A 65 29.32 10.30 -24.62
N THR A 66 30.11 9.23 -24.45
CA THR A 66 29.61 7.86 -24.62
C THR A 66 28.50 7.54 -23.62
N ILE A 67 28.71 7.90 -22.34
CA ILE A 67 27.67 7.72 -21.30
C ILE A 67 26.42 8.56 -21.61
N ALA A 68 26.57 9.78 -22.11
CA ALA A 68 25.42 10.63 -22.46
C ALA A 68 24.72 10.17 -23.73
N ALA A 69 25.44 9.51 -24.65
CA ALA A 69 24.93 9.05 -25.94
C ALA A 69 24.16 7.73 -25.86
N ASP A 70 24.50 6.85 -24.92
CA ASP A 70 23.81 5.56 -24.68
C ASP A 70 22.42 5.81 -24.09
N MET A 71 21.44 6.09 -24.96
CA MET A 71 20.10 6.55 -24.58
C MET A 71 19.24 5.44 -23.99
N ASP A 72 19.42 4.19 -24.42
CA ASP A 72 18.64 3.03 -23.94
C ASP A 72 19.32 2.22 -22.82
N LEU A 73 20.55 2.61 -22.42
CA LEU A 73 21.33 2.01 -21.33
C LEU A 73 21.75 0.54 -21.58
N ASP A 74 21.94 0.16 -22.82
CA ASP A 74 22.40 -1.19 -23.17
C ASP A 74 23.94 -1.33 -23.13
N GLY A 75 24.67 -0.21 -23.02
CA GLY A 75 26.12 -0.11 -22.92
C GLY A 75 26.81 0.01 -24.28
N GLU A 76 26.09 -0.02 -25.38
CA GLU A 76 26.58 0.24 -26.74
C GLU A 76 26.05 1.60 -27.21
N VAL A 77 26.74 2.25 -28.17
CA VAL A 77 26.25 3.49 -28.78
C VAL A 77 26.00 3.22 -30.26
N ASP A 78 24.71 3.10 -30.62
CA ASP A 78 24.30 2.69 -31.96
C ASP A 78 23.16 3.53 -32.57
N SER A 79 22.51 3.00 -33.59
CA SER A 79 21.42 3.71 -34.28
C SER A 79 20.12 3.76 -33.48
N LEU A 80 19.96 2.91 -32.47
CA LEU A 80 18.82 2.94 -31.58
C LEU A 80 18.88 4.17 -30.68
N ASP A 81 20.08 4.46 -30.13
CA ASP A 81 20.32 5.69 -29.35
C ASP A 81 20.05 6.96 -30.17
N LEU A 82 20.45 6.97 -31.43
CA LEU A 82 20.13 8.10 -32.29
C LEU A 82 18.63 8.28 -32.48
N SER A 83 17.89 7.18 -32.57
CA SER A 83 16.44 7.20 -32.69
C SER A 83 15.78 7.67 -31.40
N GLU A 84 16.29 7.24 -30.24
CA GLU A 84 15.82 7.67 -28.94
C GLU A 84 16.15 9.14 -28.65
N LEU A 85 17.36 9.59 -28.98
CA LEU A 85 17.74 10.98 -28.90
C LEU A 85 16.86 11.88 -29.80
N LEU A 86 16.57 11.44 -31.03
CA LEU A 86 15.66 12.14 -31.92
C LEU A 86 14.24 12.23 -31.33
N ASN A 87 13.74 11.12 -30.76
CA ASN A 87 12.45 11.10 -30.09
C ASN A 87 12.44 12.05 -28.86
N ALA A 88 13.51 12.08 -28.09
CA ALA A 88 13.67 13.01 -26.96
C ALA A 88 13.61 14.46 -27.45
N ILE A 89 14.31 14.81 -28.53
CA ILE A 89 14.33 16.15 -29.13
C ILE A 89 12.95 16.55 -29.68
N ILE A 90 12.29 15.65 -30.42
CA ILE A 90 10.96 15.92 -30.99
C ILE A 90 9.91 16.08 -29.88
N ASN A 91 10.02 15.28 -28.81
CA ASN A 91 9.10 15.34 -27.68
C ASN A 91 9.41 16.46 -26.69
N SER A 92 10.62 17.04 -26.69
CA SER A 92 11.01 18.14 -25.78
C SER A 92 10.60 19.51 -26.30
N SER A 93 10.46 19.70 -27.61
CA SER A 93 10.05 20.97 -28.17
C SER A 93 8.56 21.24 -27.85
N ASN A 94 8.30 22.26 -27.03
CA ASN A 94 6.98 22.72 -26.57
C ASN A 94 6.18 21.76 -25.66
N ARG A 95 6.84 20.81 -24.98
CA ARG A 95 6.13 19.91 -24.06
C ARG A 95 6.25 20.39 -22.62
N LEU A 96 5.15 20.97 -22.12
CA LEU A 96 4.99 21.13 -20.68
C LEU A 96 4.76 19.75 -20.03
N PRO A 97 5.32 19.52 -18.84
CA PRO A 97 4.98 18.35 -18.04
C PRO A 97 3.47 18.27 -17.83
N SER A 98 2.93 17.05 -17.75
CA SER A 98 1.55 16.79 -17.33
C SER A 98 1.56 15.71 -16.26
N GLY A 99 0.56 15.72 -15.36
CA GLY A 99 0.49 14.78 -14.26
C GLY A 99 1.38 15.15 -13.06
N MET A 100 1.67 14.18 -12.22
CA MET A 100 2.42 14.40 -10.99
C MET A 100 3.90 14.08 -11.15
N TRP A 101 4.75 14.93 -10.55
CA TRP A 101 6.19 14.84 -10.62
C TRP A 101 6.82 15.09 -9.26
N ILE A 102 7.90 14.39 -8.96
CA ILE A 102 8.70 14.62 -7.76
C ILE A 102 9.93 15.39 -8.15
N GLY A 103 10.06 16.61 -7.66
CA GLY A 103 11.28 17.42 -7.76
C GLY A 103 12.20 17.15 -6.56
N ASP A 104 13.50 17.03 -6.81
CA ASP A 104 14.55 16.96 -5.80
C ASP A 104 15.49 18.16 -5.97
N CYS A 105 15.42 19.08 -5.04
CA CYS A 105 16.32 20.22 -4.96
C CYS A 105 17.11 20.15 -3.66
N MET A 106 18.40 19.84 -3.73
CA MET A 106 19.33 19.76 -2.59
C MET A 106 18.85 18.82 -1.45
N GLY A 107 18.21 17.70 -1.81
CA GLY A 107 17.68 16.72 -0.84
C GLY A 107 16.32 17.08 -0.23
N ALA A 108 15.73 18.20 -0.64
CA ALA A 108 14.34 18.53 -0.30
C ALA A 108 13.40 18.06 -1.41
N LYS A 109 12.59 17.07 -1.13
CA LYS A 109 11.58 16.59 -2.08
C LYS A 109 10.40 17.56 -2.13
N ARG A 110 9.87 17.79 -3.33
CA ARG A 110 8.64 18.55 -3.58
C ARG A 110 7.81 17.83 -4.61
N TYR A 111 6.50 18.02 -4.52
CA TYR A 111 5.56 17.38 -5.41
C TYR A 111 4.90 18.44 -6.29
N PHE A 112 4.98 18.22 -7.60
CA PHE A 112 4.44 19.12 -8.61
C PHE A 112 3.33 18.39 -9.35
N SER A 113 2.15 18.95 -9.34
CA SER A 113 1.04 18.51 -10.19
C SER A 113 0.90 19.48 -11.35
N PHE A 114 1.25 19.03 -12.55
CA PHE A 114 1.11 19.82 -13.77
C PHE A 114 -0.21 19.49 -14.46
N GLY A 115 -1.07 20.48 -14.57
CA GLY A 115 -2.31 20.45 -15.35
C GLY A 115 -2.20 21.28 -16.64
N SER A 116 -3.33 21.54 -17.28
CA SER A 116 -3.40 22.34 -18.51
C SER A 116 -3.12 23.84 -18.21
N GLY A 117 -1.84 24.21 -18.21
CA GLY A 117 -1.38 25.59 -17.95
C GLY A 117 -1.33 25.97 -16.47
N GLU A 118 -1.47 25.03 -15.57
CA GLU A 118 -1.41 25.23 -14.12
C GLU A 118 -0.43 24.26 -13.46
N VAL A 119 0.17 24.69 -12.36
CA VAL A 119 1.05 23.86 -11.51
C VAL A 119 0.67 24.07 -10.07
N SER A 120 0.49 22.98 -9.36
CA SER A 120 0.31 22.95 -7.91
C SER A 120 1.57 22.35 -7.29
N ILE A 121 2.23 23.06 -6.39
CA ILE A 121 3.46 22.63 -5.72
C ILE A 121 3.13 22.35 -4.26
N LEU A 122 3.29 21.11 -3.83
CA LEU A 122 3.18 20.72 -2.43
C LEU A 122 4.57 20.59 -1.79
N ASP A 123 4.77 21.30 -0.70
CA ASP A 123 5.91 21.10 0.21
C ASP A 123 5.50 20.12 1.32
N PRO A 124 6.03 18.90 1.33
CA PRO A 124 5.65 17.89 2.32
C PRO A 124 6.09 18.24 3.75
N ALA A 125 7.16 19.04 3.90
CA ALA A 125 7.66 19.42 5.22
C ALA A 125 6.76 20.41 5.95
N SER A 126 6.02 21.25 5.19
CA SER A 126 5.09 22.23 5.78
C SER A 126 3.63 21.91 5.49
N GLY A 127 3.33 20.93 4.64
CA GLY A 127 1.99 20.62 4.15
C GLY A 127 1.33 21.74 3.33
N LYS A 128 2.10 22.71 2.83
CA LYS A 128 1.57 23.87 2.11
C LYS A 128 1.60 23.66 0.62
N THR A 129 0.51 24.04 -0.03
CA THR A 129 0.39 24.06 -1.48
C THR A 129 0.54 25.48 -2.03
N GLU A 130 1.26 25.66 -3.10
CA GLU A 130 1.38 26.90 -3.86
C GLU A 130 0.86 26.69 -5.28
N GLU A 131 -0.04 27.55 -5.71
CA GLU A 131 -0.67 27.47 -7.04
C GLU A 131 0.03 28.45 -8.00
N LEU A 132 0.41 27.96 -9.18
CA LEU A 132 1.05 28.70 -10.23
C LEU A 132 0.35 28.49 -11.57
N THR A 133 0.46 29.46 -12.48
CA THR A 133 0.24 29.20 -13.91
C THR A 133 1.58 28.87 -14.54
N VAL A 134 1.57 28.05 -15.58
CA VAL A 134 2.79 27.66 -16.31
C VAL A 134 2.58 27.92 -17.80
N GLU A 135 3.56 28.56 -18.41
CA GLU A 135 3.67 28.81 -19.85
C GLU A 135 5.02 28.29 -20.31
N ALA A 136 5.10 27.74 -21.51
CA ALA A 136 6.35 27.36 -22.12
C ALA A 136 6.50 28.00 -23.49
N GLU A 137 7.71 28.49 -23.74
CA GLU A 137 8.14 29.00 -25.04
C GLU A 137 9.47 28.29 -25.35
N ASP A 138 9.42 27.36 -26.29
CA ASP A 138 10.50 26.39 -26.53
C ASP A 138 10.89 25.61 -25.27
N ASP A 139 12.14 25.69 -24.83
CA ASP A 139 12.66 25.08 -23.62
C ASP A 139 12.55 25.99 -22.37
N LEU A 140 12.07 27.20 -22.53
CA LEU A 140 11.86 28.15 -21.46
C LEU A 140 10.50 27.94 -20.81
N VAL A 141 10.47 27.62 -19.52
CA VAL A 141 9.28 27.48 -18.71
C VAL A 141 9.15 28.70 -17.80
N ILE A 142 8.00 29.38 -17.88
CA ILE A 142 7.68 30.52 -17.03
C ILE A 142 6.52 30.13 -16.11
N MET A 143 6.80 30.11 -14.82
CA MET A 143 5.82 29.82 -13.78
C MET A 143 5.43 31.12 -13.07
N THR A 144 4.15 31.46 -12.99
CA THR A 144 3.67 32.65 -12.32
C THR A 144 2.87 32.24 -11.07
N VAL A 145 3.33 32.64 -9.90
CA VAL A 145 2.64 32.40 -8.62
C VAL A 145 1.31 33.16 -8.60
N LYS A 146 0.19 32.46 -8.60
CA LYS A 146 -1.18 33.06 -8.68
C LYS A 146 -1.42 34.12 -7.61
N LYS A 147 -0.93 33.88 -6.39
CA LYS A 147 -1.19 34.77 -5.25
C LYS A 147 -0.39 36.07 -5.27
N THR A 148 0.79 36.10 -5.89
CA THR A 148 1.71 37.24 -5.83
C THR A 148 2.01 37.86 -7.18
N GLY A 149 1.70 37.18 -8.27
CA GLY A 149 2.07 37.55 -9.63
C GLY A 149 3.57 37.41 -9.91
N ARG A 150 4.34 36.80 -8.98
CA ARG A 150 5.78 36.62 -9.17
C ARG A 150 6.05 35.59 -10.25
N LYS A 151 6.93 35.92 -11.17
CA LYS A 151 7.40 35.02 -12.22
C LYS A 151 8.67 34.32 -11.80
N LEU A 152 8.77 33.04 -12.15
CA LEU A 152 9.93 32.18 -12.01
C LEU A 152 10.21 31.61 -13.40
N SER A 153 11.44 31.70 -13.87
CA SER A 153 11.83 31.20 -15.19
C SER A 153 12.88 30.11 -15.03
N ALA A 154 12.74 29.06 -15.81
CA ALA A 154 13.69 27.96 -15.87
C ALA A 154 13.75 27.38 -17.28
N PHE A 155 14.89 26.82 -17.65
CA PHE A 155 15.01 26.01 -18.87
C PHE A 155 14.70 24.55 -18.50
N ILE A 156 13.82 23.92 -19.29
CA ILE A 156 13.48 22.51 -19.14
C ILE A 156 14.32 21.66 -20.10
N SER A 157 14.89 20.59 -19.56
CA SER A 157 15.59 19.58 -20.35
C SER A 157 15.04 18.21 -20.00
N TRP A 158 14.47 17.53 -21.00
CA TRP A 158 13.90 16.21 -20.83
C TRP A 158 14.97 15.12 -20.88
N ASN A 159 14.87 14.14 -19.97
CA ASN A 159 15.69 12.95 -19.95
C ASN A 159 14.75 11.73 -20.12
N GLY A 160 14.38 11.47 -21.36
CA GLY A 160 13.36 10.50 -21.71
C GLY A 160 11.93 10.99 -21.37
N SER A 161 11.00 10.06 -21.21
CA SER A 161 9.59 10.37 -20.89
C SER A 161 9.31 10.48 -19.38
N GLU A 162 10.23 10.00 -18.55
CA GLU A 162 10.02 9.79 -17.10
C GLU A 162 10.81 10.75 -16.22
N SER A 163 11.65 11.61 -16.78
CA SER A 163 12.38 12.61 -16.03
C SER A 163 12.71 13.85 -16.85
N PHE A 164 12.81 14.98 -16.15
CA PHE A 164 13.31 16.22 -16.72
C PHE A 164 14.07 17.02 -15.64
N VAL A 165 14.86 17.99 -16.10
CA VAL A 165 15.59 18.92 -15.24
C VAL A 165 15.11 20.33 -15.53
N LEU A 166 14.82 21.11 -14.49
CA LEU A 166 14.66 22.54 -14.55
C LEU A 166 15.97 23.21 -14.13
N LYS A 167 16.54 24.02 -15.01
CA LYS A 167 17.66 24.90 -14.69
C LYS A 167 17.12 26.32 -14.50
N TRP A 168 17.06 26.74 -13.26
CA TRP A 168 16.52 28.04 -12.88
C TRP A 168 17.45 29.19 -13.28
N GLU A 169 16.92 30.38 -13.50
CA GLU A 169 17.73 31.58 -13.85
C GLU A 169 18.85 31.89 -12.85
N ASN A 170 18.70 31.50 -11.59
CA ASN A 170 19.72 31.65 -10.56
C ASN A 170 20.86 30.62 -10.66
N GLY A 171 20.83 29.76 -11.68
CA GLY A 171 21.82 28.72 -11.94
C GLY A 171 21.64 27.44 -11.14
N SER A 172 20.61 27.34 -10.25
CA SER A 172 20.28 26.08 -9.58
C SER A 172 19.55 25.12 -10.52
N THR A 173 19.73 23.84 -10.29
CA THR A 173 19.05 22.78 -11.04
C THR A 173 18.16 21.97 -10.12
N GLU A 174 17.02 21.53 -10.64
CA GLU A 174 16.09 20.67 -9.95
C GLU A 174 15.70 19.54 -10.89
N THR A 175 15.90 18.29 -10.45
CA THR A 175 15.57 17.10 -11.24
C THR A 175 14.20 16.60 -10.86
N PHE A 176 13.38 16.37 -11.88
CA PHE A 176 12.01 15.86 -11.73
C PHE A 176 11.94 14.44 -12.25
N ARG A 177 11.25 13.58 -11.52
CA ARG A 177 10.90 12.24 -11.96
C ARG A 177 9.40 12.14 -12.08
N TYR A 178 8.94 11.60 -13.21
CA TYR A 178 7.53 11.37 -13.43
C TYR A 178 7.00 10.34 -12.43
N PHE A 179 5.91 10.69 -11.81
CA PHE A 179 5.15 9.80 -10.99
C PHE A 179 4.05 9.21 -11.87
N CYS A 180 4.33 8.08 -12.51
CA CYS A 180 3.39 7.43 -13.43
C CYS A 180 2.36 6.62 -12.64
N GLU A 181 1.06 6.84 -12.91
CA GLU A 181 0.00 5.94 -12.44
C GLU A 181 0.23 4.48 -12.89
N GLU A 182 0.89 4.26 -14.03
CA GLU A 182 1.27 2.93 -14.51
C GLU A 182 2.42 2.29 -13.71
N GLY A 183 3.23 3.08 -13.00
CA GLY A 183 4.26 2.60 -12.08
C GLY A 183 3.68 2.08 -10.75
N ILE A 184 2.47 2.49 -10.41
CA ILE A 184 1.68 1.90 -9.35
C ILE A 184 0.87 0.80 -9.99
N LYS A 185 1.33 -0.44 -9.83
CA LYS A 185 0.48 -1.59 -10.16
C LYS A 185 -0.86 -1.38 -9.47
N SER A 186 -1.95 -1.74 -10.13
CA SER A 186 -3.30 -1.65 -9.52
C SER A 186 -3.39 -2.33 -8.15
N SER A 187 -2.45 -3.25 -7.84
CA SER A 187 -2.25 -3.86 -6.51
C SER A 187 -1.62 -2.93 -5.47
N GLU A 188 -1.04 -1.81 -5.88
CA GLU A 188 -0.39 -0.82 -4.98
C GLU A 188 -1.31 0.36 -4.69
N LEU A 189 -2.41 0.51 -5.45
CA LEU A 189 -3.46 1.48 -5.12
C LEU A 189 -4.18 1.02 -3.85
N LEU A 190 -4.35 1.94 -2.93
CA LEU A 190 -5.08 1.70 -1.67
C LEU A 190 -6.60 1.59 -1.88
N THR A 191 -7.05 1.29 -3.11
CA THR A 191 -8.48 1.22 -3.43
C THR A 191 -9.18 0.19 -2.56
N GLY A 192 -10.33 0.58 -2.00
CA GLY A 192 -11.13 -0.23 -1.11
C GLY A 192 -11.50 0.49 0.19
N ARG A 193 -12.11 -0.26 1.08
CA ARG A 193 -12.44 0.21 2.43
C ARG A 193 -11.38 -0.24 3.42
N TRP A 194 -10.90 0.70 4.21
CA TRP A 194 -9.86 0.49 5.22
C TRP A 194 -10.35 0.98 6.58
N VAL A 195 -10.24 0.13 7.58
CA VAL A 195 -10.50 0.50 8.99
C VAL A 195 -9.15 0.65 9.67
N THR A 196 -9.01 1.67 10.52
CA THR A 196 -7.71 1.98 11.11
C THR A 196 -7.66 1.74 12.62
N SER A 197 -6.44 1.57 13.14
CA SER A 197 -6.19 1.43 14.59
C SER A 197 -6.65 2.64 15.41
N LEU A 198 -6.83 3.80 14.76
CA LEU A 198 -7.36 5.01 15.40
C LEU A 198 -8.90 5.11 15.33
N GLY A 199 -9.58 4.06 14.82
CA GLY A 199 -11.04 4.00 14.69
C GLY A 199 -11.60 4.88 13.56
N ARG A 200 -10.78 5.17 12.57
CA ARG A 200 -11.17 5.88 11.34
C ARG A 200 -11.48 4.89 10.23
N THR A 201 -12.31 5.30 9.28
CA THR A 201 -12.58 4.51 8.07
C THR A 201 -12.24 5.33 6.85
N PHE A 202 -11.43 4.77 5.97
CA PHE A 202 -11.09 5.31 4.66
C PHE A 202 -11.78 4.48 3.58
N GLU A 203 -12.56 5.12 2.73
CA GLU A 203 -13.13 4.53 1.52
C GLU A 203 -12.41 5.18 0.34
N ILE A 204 -11.53 4.43 -0.32
CA ILE A 204 -10.61 4.92 -1.35
C ILE A 204 -11.03 4.35 -2.70
N ASP A 205 -11.15 5.22 -3.70
CA ASP A 205 -11.42 4.86 -5.09
C ASP A 205 -10.44 5.61 -6.00
N GLY A 206 -9.52 4.86 -6.62
CA GLY A 206 -8.41 5.45 -7.35
C GLY A 206 -7.56 6.35 -6.45
N LEU A 207 -7.39 7.60 -6.82
CA LEU A 207 -6.60 8.60 -6.10
C LEU A 207 -7.42 9.53 -5.19
N SER A 208 -8.68 9.22 -4.96
CA SER A 208 -9.56 10.01 -4.10
C SER A 208 -10.28 9.14 -3.09
N GLY A 209 -10.85 9.76 -2.06
CA GLY A 209 -11.56 9.00 -1.06
C GLY A 209 -12.36 9.84 -0.08
N LYS A 210 -12.91 9.11 0.86
CA LYS A 210 -13.73 9.61 1.96
C LYS A 210 -13.17 9.04 3.26
N LEU A 211 -12.83 9.91 4.18
CA LEU A 211 -12.51 9.60 5.56
C LEU A 211 -13.75 9.79 6.42
N THR A 212 -14.10 8.78 7.20
CA THR A 212 -15.05 8.91 8.31
C THR A 212 -14.26 8.74 9.60
N ASP A 213 -14.27 9.74 10.45
CA ASP A 213 -13.61 9.68 11.74
C ASP A 213 -14.42 8.89 12.79
N LYS A 214 -13.87 8.71 13.99
CA LYS A 214 -14.52 7.98 15.08
C LYS A 214 -15.79 8.64 15.63
N SER A 215 -16.01 9.94 15.36
CA SER A 215 -17.24 10.66 15.70
C SER A 215 -18.33 10.53 14.63
N GLY A 216 -17.96 10.03 13.45
CA GLY A 216 -18.83 9.88 12.29
C GLY A 216 -18.77 11.07 11.33
N ASP A 217 -17.88 12.04 11.59
CA ASP A 217 -17.67 13.19 10.70
C ASP A 217 -16.95 12.74 9.43
N ILE A 218 -17.39 13.30 8.29
CA ILE A 218 -16.94 12.87 6.97
C ILE A 218 -16.12 13.98 6.34
N SER A 219 -14.90 13.63 5.93
CA SER A 219 -14.01 14.46 5.11
C SER A 219 -13.71 13.77 3.79
N ARG A 220 -13.67 14.53 2.70
CA ARG A 220 -13.19 14.04 1.39
C ARG A 220 -11.71 14.35 1.28
N PHE A 221 -10.97 13.49 0.60
CA PHE A 221 -9.55 13.69 0.36
C PHE A 221 -9.16 13.19 -1.04
N GLU A 222 -8.07 13.71 -1.52
CA GLU A 222 -7.28 13.13 -2.60
C GLU A 222 -5.99 12.61 -1.99
N TYR A 223 -5.39 11.55 -2.54
CA TYR A 223 -4.10 11.09 -2.05
C TYR A 223 -3.14 10.84 -3.19
N SER A 224 -1.88 11.03 -2.89
CA SER A 224 -0.76 10.85 -3.81
C SER A 224 0.14 9.77 -3.23
N PRO A 225 0.12 8.55 -3.79
CA PRO A 225 1.07 7.52 -3.44
C PRO A 225 2.42 7.81 -4.12
N LEU A 226 3.53 7.70 -3.39
CA LEU A 226 4.85 8.14 -3.79
C LEU A 226 5.92 7.08 -3.47
N GLY A 227 5.71 5.87 -3.96
CA GLY A 227 6.47 4.70 -3.55
C GLY A 227 6.11 4.31 -2.10
N SER A 228 7.06 4.43 -1.16
CA SER A 228 6.79 4.21 0.27
C SER A 228 6.16 5.41 0.97
N ASP A 229 6.04 6.56 0.30
CA ASP A 229 5.48 7.77 0.87
C ASP A 229 4.04 7.95 0.38
N VAL A 230 3.18 8.55 1.20
CA VAL A 230 1.80 8.89 0.86
C VAL A 230 1.49 10.28 1.38
N VAL A 231 0.74 11.04 0.60
CA VAL A 231 0.22 12.34 1.03
C VAL A 231 -1.29 12.36 0.85
N PHE A 232 -2.02 12.63 1.91
CA PHE A 232 -3.47 12.82 1.89
C PHE A 232 -3.79 14.31 1.90
N HIS A 233 -4.60 14.76 0.95
CA HIS A 233 -5.02 16.14 0.74
C HIS A 233 -6.48 16.28 1.18
N PHE A 234 -6.74 16.88 2.34
CA PHE A 234 -8.08 17.05 2.88
C PHE A 234 -8.68 18.42 2.52
N GLY A 235 -9.62 18.43 1.57
CA GLY A 235 -10.40 19.62 1.21
C GLY A 235 -9.60 20.75 0.54
N SER A 236 -10.21 21.95 0.48
CA SER A 236 -9.62 23.16 -0.13
C SER A 236 -8.69 23.94 0.83
N THR A 237 -8.43 23.44 2.00
CA THR A 237 -7.63 24.11 3.05
C THR A 237 -6.34 23.35 3.34
N ASP A 238 -5.33 24.05 3.82
CA ASP A 238 -3.95 23.64 4.11
C ASP A 238 -3.77 22.40 5.05
N ASN A 239 -4.72 21.48 5.10
CA ASN A 239 -4.72 20.29 5.95
C ASN A 239 -4.20 19.05 5.21
N ASN A 240 -3.02 19.14 4.65
CA ASN A 240 -2.35 18.00 4.04
C ASN A 240 -1.58 17.24 5.12
N THR A 241 -1.67 15.93 5.08
CA THR A 241 -0.97 15.04 6.01
C THR A 241 -0.19 14.01 5.20
N GLY A 242 1.11 14.03 5.35
CA GLY A 242 2.01 13.05 4.74
C GLY A 242 2.36 11.91 5.70
N GLY A 243 2.83 10.82 5.13
CA GLY A 243 3.31 9.69 5.91
C GLY A 243 4.05 8.66 5.06
N LYS A 244 4.70 7.72 5.73
CA LYS A 244 5.39 6.60 5.11
C LYS A 244 4.58 5.32 5.27
N ILE A 245 4.33 4.63 4.16
CA ILE A 245 3.63 3.34 4.15
C ILE A 245 4.64 2.21 4.30
N ALA A 246 4.31 1.25 5.16
CA ALA A 246 4.95 -0.05 5.24
C ALA A 246 3.87 -1.13 5.17
N HIS A 247 3.89 -1.93 4.10
CA HIS A 247 3.01 -3.08 3.97
C HIS A 247 3.45 -4.18 4.92
N THR A 248 2.50 -4.75 5.66
CA THR A 248 2.73 -5.84 6.62
C THR A 248 2.38 -7.18 5.99
N ASP A 249 1.25 -7.22 5.30
CA ASP A 249 0.71 -8.39 4.61
C ASP A 249 -0.30 -7.97 3.52
N SER A 250 -1.07 -8.91 2.96
CA SER A 250 -2.05 -8.64 1.90
C SER A 250 -3.23 -7.76 2.32
N MET A 251 -3.47 -7.63 3.61
CA MET A 251 -4.64 -6.93 4.17
C MET A 251 -4.29 -5.78 5.08
N HIS A 252 -3.02 -5.59 5.41
CA HIS A 252 -2.57 -4.57 6.35
C HIS A 252 -1.41 -3.76 5.81
N PHE A 253 -1.45 -2.46 6.10
CA PHE A 253 -0.29 -1.60 6.03
C PHE A 253 -0.29 -0.62 7.21
N THR A 254 0.87 -0.10 7.52
CA THR A 254 1.04 0.94 8.56
C THR A 254 1.49 2.22 7.91
N VAL A 255 0.86 3.33 8.25
CA VAL A 255 1.33 4.68 7.94
C VAL A 255 2.03 5.22 9.17
N THR A 256 3.28 5.64 8.99
CA THR A 256 3.96 6.50 9.97
C THR A 256 3.80 7.92 9.48
N TRP A 257 2.90 8.67 10.12
CA TRP A 257 2.59 10.05 9.75
C TRP A 257 3.78 10.98 10.00
N ASP A 258 3.83 12.12 9.32
CA ASP A 258 4.89 13.14 9.53
C ASP A 258 4.93 13.67 10.97
N SER A 259 3.83 13.53 11.70
CA SER A 259 3.75 13.77 13.15
C SER A 259 4.55 12.77 13.99
N GLY A 260 4.98 11.66 13.42
CA GLY A 260 5.58 10.51 14.09
C GLY A 260 4.55 9.49 14.62
N GLU A 261 3.26 9.78 14.55
CA GLU A 261 2.20 8.84 14.92
C GLU A 261 2.13 7.67 13.95
N LYS A 262 1.87 6.46 14.46
CA LYS A 262 1.68 5.27 13.63
C LYS A 262 0.22 4.85 13.62
N GLU A 263 -0.29 4.58 12.43
CA GLU A 263 -1.65 4.12 12.21
C GLU A 263 -1.65 2.87 11.33
N THR A 264 -2.26 1.80 11.82
CA THR A 264 -2.43 0.56 11.04
C THR A 264 -3.76 0.59 10.31
N PHE A 265 -3.72 0.32 9.04
CA PHE A 265 -4.85 0.21 8.13
C PHE A 265 -5.13 -1.27 7.87
N THR A 266 -6.38 -1.68 8.04
CA THR A 266 -6.86 -3.04 7.77
C THR A 266 -7.90 -2.98 6.66
N LYS A 267 -7.68 -3.73 5.58
CA LYS A 267 -8.64 -3.82 4.47
C LYS A 267 -9.92 -4.48 4.96
N GLN A 268 -11.09 -3.93 4.61
CA GLN A 268 -12.37 -4.45 5.05
C GLN A 268 -13.45 -4.26 3.97
N GLU A 269 -13.59 -5.24 3.09
CA GLU A 269 -14.68 -5.34 2.12
C GLU A 269 -15.71 -6.33 2.65
N ILE A 270 -16.89 -5.84 3.00
CA ILE A 270 -17.99 -6.69 3.53
C ILE A 270 -19.01 -6.89 2.44
N GLU A 271 -19.28 -8.15 2.10
CA GLU A 271 -20.28 -8.56 1.13
C GLU A 271 -21.23 -9.57 1.76
N VAL A 272 -22.51 -9.45 1.46
CA VAL A 272 -23.52 -10.43 1.87
C VAL A 272 -24.12 -11.09 0.63
N LYS A 273 -23.87 -12.39 0.46
CA LYS A 273 -24.42 -13.22 -0.62
C LYS A 273 -25.31 -14.29 -0.04
N ASN A 274 -26.57 -14.33 -0.45
CA ASN A 274 -27.55 -15.32 0.03
C ASN A 274 -27.62 -15.41 1.57
N GLY A 275 -27.53 -14.29 2.26
CA GLY A 275 -27.54 -14.22 3.73
C GLY A 275 -26.24 -14.65 4.42
N ILE A 276 -25.19 -14.94 3.66
CA ILE A 276 -23.86 -15.31 4.17
C ILE A 276 -22.95 -14.10 4.06
N THR A 277 -22.28 -13.74 5.15
CA THR A 277 -21.33 -12.63 5.17
C THR A 277 -19.95 -13.10 4.77
N TYR A 278 -19.34 -12.36 3.85
CA TYR A 278 -17.94 -12.48 3.46
C TYR A 278 -17.22 -11.18 3.83
N VAL A 279 -16.07 -11.28 4.44
CA VAL A 279 -15.17 -10.17 4.70
C VAL A 279 -13.89 -10.43 3.91
N ASN A 280 -13.54 -9.53 2.98
CA ASN A 280 -12.43 -9.73 2.03
C ASN A 280 -12.49 -11.09 1.30
N GLY A 281 -13.69 -11.51 0.91
CA GLY A 281 -13.93 -12.81 0.28
C GLY A 281 -13.94 -14.02 1.23
N ILE A 282 -13.65 -13.82 2.52
CA ILE A 282 -13.59 -14.88 3.53
C ILE A 282 -14.99 -15.06 4.13
N LEU A 283 -15.55 -16.26 4.04
CA LEU A 283 -16.82 -16.60 4.70
C LEU A 283 -16.66 -16.49 6.22
N ILE A 284 -17.49 -15.68 6.87
CA ILE A 284 -17.47 -15.50 8.32
C ILE A 284 -18.71 -16.16 8.95
N ALA A 285 -18.47 -16.95 9.99
CA ALA A 285 -19.47 -17.43 10.90
C ALA A 285 -18.94 -17.25 12.34
N ASN A 286 -19.50 -16.31 13.07
CA ASN A 286 -19.16 -16.05 14.46
C ASN A 286 -20.39 -15.45 15.18
N LYS A 287 -20.26 -14.97 16.40
CA LYS A 287 -21.41 -14.46 17.18
C LYS A 287 -22.11 -13.25 16.56
N THR A 288 -21.45 -12.49 15.68
CA THR A 288 -22.04 -11.35 14.96
C THR A 288 -22.64 -11.76 13.63
N TYR A 289 -21.95 -12.63 12.91
CA TYR A 289 -22.26 -13.01 11.54
C TYR A 289 -22.78 -14.45 11.50
N GLY A 290 -24.08 -14.58 11.33
CA GLY A 290 -24.76 -15.88 11.24
C GLY A 290 -24.87 -16.41 9.82
N LEU A 291 -25.18 -17.69 9.72
CA LEU A 291 -25.48 -18.41 8.48
C LEU A 291 -26.98 -18.70 8.39
N PRO A 292 -27.56 -18.72 7.19
CA PRO A 292 -28.95 -19.18 6.98
C PRO A 292 -29.13 -20.60 7.49
N SER A 293 -30.35 -20.91 7.96
CA SER A 293 -30.69 -22.24 8.49
C SER A 293 -30.64 -23.36 7.43
N ASP A 294 -30.81 -22.99 6.17
CA ASP A 294 -30.75 -23.85 4.99
C ASP A 294 -29.36 -23.96 4.36
N TYR A 295 -28.39 -23.15 4.81
CA TYR A 295 -27.01 -23.29 4.36
C TYR A 295 -26.43 -24.62 4.85
N ASN A 296 -26.19 -25.53 3.92
CA ASN A 296 -25.88 -26.93 4.24
C ASN A 296 -24.93 -27.56 3.18
N PRO A 297 -23.61 -27.44 3.32
CA PRO A 297 -22.68 -28.18 2.48
C PRO A 297 -22.64 -29.69 2.71
N GLY A 298 -23.28 -30.16 3.78
CA GLY A 298 -23.46 -31.58 4.08
C GLY A 298 -22.24 -32.34 4.60
N LYS A 299 -21.05 -31.75 4.48
CA LYS A 299 -19.77 -32.36 4.86
C LYS A 299 -18.67 -31.30 5.03
N ILE A 300 -17.53 -31.72 5.55
CA ILE A 300 -16.28 -30.93 5.40
C ILE A 300 -16.03 -30.75 3.90
N LEU A 301 -15.71 -29.51 3.49
CA LEU A 301 -15.42 -29.21 2.09
C LEU A 301 -14.13 -29.93 1.62
N PRO A 302 -13.98 -30.15 0.30
CA PRO A 302 -12.81 -30.89 -0.23
C PRO A 302 -11.46 -30.28 0.16
N ASP A 303 -11.31 -28.95 0.05
CA ASP A 303 -10.03 -28.30 0.32
C ASP A 303 -9.56 -28.44 1.77
N PRO A 304 -10.39 -28.15 2.82
CA PRO A 304 -9.99 -28.40 4.20
C PRO A 304 -9.78 -29.90 4.48
N GLN A 305 -10.54 -30.80 3.85
CA GLN A 305 -10.31 -32.23 4.02
C GLN A 305 -8.95 -32.68 3.46
N ASN A 306 -8.58 -32.20 2.27
CA ASN A 306 -7.28 -32.48 1.65
C ASN A 306 -6.13 -31.88 2.48
N ALA A 307 -6.29 -30.64 2.91
CA ALA A 307 -5.32 -29.95 3.78
C ALA A 307 -5.11 -30.68 5.11
N PHE A 308 -6.18 -31.19 5.72
CA PHE A 308 -6.09 -32.01 6.92
C PHE A 308 -5.31 -33.31 6.66
N ASN A 309 -5.53 -34.00 5.55
CA ASN A 309 -4.80 -35.21 5.20
C ASN A 309 -3.29 -34.95 5.05
N GLU A 310 -2.93 -33.82 4.42
CA GLU A 310 -1.51 -33.36 4.35
C GLU A 310 -0.95 -33.10 5.76
N MET A 311 -1.68 -32.34 6.58
CA MET A 311 -1.31 -32.01 7.96
C MET A 311 -1.13 -33.29 8.82
N LYS A 312 -2.08 -34.21 8.76
CA LYS A 312 -2.03 -35.49 9.45
C LYS A 312 -0.79 -36.32 9.06
N THR A 313 -0.48 -36.36 7.77
CA THR A 313 0.71 -37.08 7.25
C THR A 313 2.00 -36.46 7.76
N ALA A 314 2.08 -35.15 7.84
CA ALA A 314 3.25 -34.45 8.37
C ALA A 314 3.37 -34.62 9.89
N ALA A 315 2.28 -34.51 10.63
CA ALA A 315 2.25 -34.73 12.08
C ALA A 315 2.76 -36.14 12.46
N ALA A 316 2.36 -37.16 11.68
CA ALA A 316 2.78 -38.54 11.90
C ALA A 316 4.31 -38.71 11.80
N LYS A 317 5.01 -37.93 10.95
CA LYS A 317 6.48 -37.96 10.86
C LYS A 317 7.14 -37.42 12.14
N ASP A 318 6.44 -36.53 12.85
CA ASP A 318 6.88 -35.99 14.13
C ASP A 318 6.39 -36.82 15.33
N GLY A 319 5.78 -37.99 15.06
CA GLY A 319 5.22 -38.89 16.05
C GLY A 319 3.94 -38.35 16.71
N ILE A 320 3.21 -37.48 16.03
CA ILE A 320 1.94 -36.90 16.45
C ILE A 320 0.81 -37.56 15.68
N SER A 321 -0.23 -38.03 16.39
CA SER A 321 -1.43 -38.61 15.78
C SER A 321 -2.55 -37.59 15.73
N LEU A 322 -3.07 -37.30 14.54
CA LEU A 322 -4.21 -36.41 14.35
C LEU A 322 -5.43 -37.15 13.79
N SER A 323 -6.58 -36.86 14.34
CA SER A 323 -7.88 -37.39 13.87
C SER A 323 -8.96 -36.33 13.99
N ILE A 324 -9.92 -36.33 13.06
CA ILE A 324 -11.11 -35.45 13.16
C ILE A 324 -12.12 -36.16 14.08
N VAL A 325 -12.57 -35.48 15.14
CA VAL A 325 -13.61 -35.95 16.06
C VAL A 325 -14.93 -35.25 15.83
N SER A 326 -14.91 -34.06 15.26
CA SER A 326 -16.12 -33.34 14.83
C SER A 326 -15.79 -32.54 13.56
N GLY A 327 -16.60 -32.67 12.54
CA GLY A 327 -16.48 -31.95 11.28
C GLY A 327 -17.68 -31.06 11.02
N PHE A 328 -18.30 -31.22 9.84
CA PHE A 328 -19.56 -30.52 9.51
C PHE A 328 -20.66 -30.78 10.52
N ARG A 329 -21.37 -29.72 10.93
CA ARG A 329 -22.60 -29.80 11.74
C ARG A 329 -23.71 -28.97 11.09
N SER A 330 -24.85 -29.57 10.82
CA SER A 330 -26.01 -28.85 10.28
C SER A 330 -26.59 -27.87 11.31
N TYR A 331 -27.36 -26.90 10.83
CA TYR A 331 -28.11 -25.98 11.69
C TYR A 331 -28.97 -26.73 12.73
N SER A 332 -29.74 -27.77 12.28
CA SER A 332 -30.61 -28.54 13.17
C SER A 332 -29.83 -29.31 14.22
N TYR A 333 -28.70 -29.92 13.86
CA TYR A 333 -27.84 -30.61 14.84
C TYR A 333 -27.25 -29.62 15.85
N GLN A 334 -26.75 -28.45 15.39
CA GLN A 334 -26.25 -27.42 16.28
C GLN A 334 -27.34 -26.90 17.22
N SER A 335 -28.58 -26.79 16.74
CA SER A 335 -29.72 -26.38 17.57
C SER A 335 -29.97 -27.37 18.71
N GLN A 336 -29.98 -28.67 18.44
CA GLN A 336 -30.13 -29.70 19.46
C GLN A 336 -28.99 -29.65 20.47
N LEU A 337 -27.77 -29.58 19.98
CA LEU A 337 -26.57 -29.55 20.82
C LEU A 337 -26.55 -28.30 21.74
N TYR A 338 -26.80 -27.13 21.20
CA TYR A 338 -26.86 -25.90 21.98
C TYR A 338 -27.96 -25.90 23.03
N ASN A 339 -29.18 -26.36 22.69
CA ASN A 339 -30.28 -26.43 23.63
C ASN A 339 -29.99 -27.40 24.78
N ASN A 340 -29.31 -28.52 24.53
CA ASN A 340 -28.87 -29.43 25.59
C ASN A 340 -27.87 -28.77 26.52
N TYR A 341 -26.93 -27.97 25.99
CA TYR A 341 -26.00 -27.21 26.84
C TYR A 341 -26.69 -26.11 27.64
N VAL A 342 -27.63 -25.38 27.03
CA VAL A 342 -28.44 -24.37 27.76
C VAL A 342 -29.25 -25.01 28.88
N ALA A 343 -29.84 -26.18 28.65
CA ALA A 343 -30.60 -26.90 29.67
C ALA A 343 -29.69 -27.38 30.83
N ARG A 344 -28.45 -27.74 30.54
CA ARG A 344 -27.48 -28.22 31.54
C ARG A 344 -26.81 -27.10 32.31
N ASP A 345 -26.31 -26.07 31.64
CA ASP A 345 -25.36 -25.07 32.18
C ASP A 345 -25.95 -23.65 32.23
N GLY A 346 -27.11 -23.45 31.63
CA GLY A 346 -27.67 -22.12 31.41
C GLY A 346 -27.11 -21.43 30.17
N LYS A 347 -27.86 -20.44 29.66
CA LYS A 347 -27.55 -19.75 28.39
C LYS A 347 -26.24 -19.02 28.42
N ALA A 348 -25.97 -18.31 29.52
CA ALA A 348 -24.73 -17.47 29.63
C ALA A 348 -23.47 -18.33 29.56
N GLU A 349 -23.46 -19.47 30.28
CA GLU A 349 -22.31 -20.39 30.24
C GLU A 349 -22.23 -21.13 28.91
N ALA A 350 -23.34 -21.61 28.36
CA ALA A 350 -23.39 -22.29 27.06
C ALA A 350 -22.83 -21.40 25.95
N ASP A 351 -23.11 -20.10 25.95
CA ASP A 351 -22.60 -19.13 24.97
C ASP A 351 -21.04 -18.99 25.01
N THR A 352 -20.38 -19.40 26.10
CA THR A 352 -18.91 -19.30 26.21
C THR A 352 -18.15 -20.41 25.47
N TYR A 353 -18.79 -21.52 25.16
CA TYR A 353 -18.17 -22.71 24.57
C TYR A 353 -18.97 -23.36 23.43
N SER A 354 -20.18 -22.90 23.16
CA SER A 354 -21.01 -23.42 22.08
C SER A 354 -21.68 -22.30 21.30
N ALA A 355 -21.60 -22.36 19.98
CA ALA A 355 -22.28 -21.42 19.10
C ALA A 355 -23.79 -21.63 19.14
N ARG A 356 -24.55 -20.54 19.11
CA ARG A 356 -26.01 -20.62 18.83
C ARG A 356 -26.23 -21.18 17.41
N PRO A 357 -27.42 -21.79 17.14
CA PRO A 357 -27.77 -22.28 15.80
C PRO A 357 -27.57 -21.18 14.73
N GLY A 358 -26.90 -21.51 13.64
CA GLY A 358 -26.56 -20.56 12.58
C GLY A 358 -25.24 -19.79 12.79
N TYR A 359 -24.64 -19.84 13.98
CA TYR A 359 -23.41 -19.09 14.30
C TYR A 359 -22.18 -19.99 14.46
N SER A 360 -22.30 -21.28 14.14
CA SER A 360 -21.23 -22.26 14.25
C SER A 360 -20.37 -22.31 12.98
N GLU A 361 -19.04 -22.20 13.09
CA GLU A 361 -18.14 -22.44 11.97
C GLU A 361 -18.23 -23.86 11.39
N HIS A 362 -18.61 -24.83 12.18
CA HIS A 362 -18.83 -26.22 11.67
C HIS A 362 -19.92 -26.30 10.59
N GLN A 363 -20.88 -25.36 10.59
CA GLN A 363 -21.90 -25.31 9.54
C GLN A 363 -21.29 -24.88 8.19
N THR A 364 -20.12 -24.19 8.18
CA THR A 364 -19.45 -23.81 6.94
C THR A 364 -18.82 -24.96 6.19
N GLY A 365 -18.53 -26.09 6.87
CA GLY A 365 -17.67 -27.15 6.34
C GLY A 365 -16.19 -26.79 6.25
N LEU A 366 -15.78 -25.64 6.82
CA LEU A 366 -14.40 -25.13 6.82
C LEU A 366 -13.69 -25.32 8.18
N ALA A 367 -14.40 -25.77 9.21
CA ALA A 367 -13.85 -25.99 10.54
C ALA A 367 -13.95 -27.45 10.97
N MET A 368 -13.06 -27.86 11.85
CA MET A 368 -13.04 -29.19 12.44
C MET A 368 -12.43 -29.19 13.82
N ASP A 369 -12.92 -30.10 14.67
CA ASP A 369 -12.34 -30.40 15.97
C ASP A 369 -11.44 -31.62 15.86
N LEU A 370 -10.23 -31.52 16.42
CA LEU A 370 -9.19 -32.53 16.33
C LEU A 370 -8.98 -33.26 17.65
N ASN A 371 -8.80 -34.58 17.58
CA ASN A 371 -8.44 -35.51 18.64
C ASN A 371 -9.43 -35.56 19.82
N ASN A 372 -9.58 -34.43 20.54
CA ASN A 372 -10.44 -34.38 21.72
C ASN A 372 -10.99 -32.95 21.92
N ALA A 373 -12.30 -32.77 21.70
CA ALA A 373 -12.99 -31.49 21.87
C ALA A 373 -13.29 -31.18 23.34
N SER A 374 -12.28 -31.17 24.20
CA SER A 374 -12.40 -30.83 25.61
C SER A 374 -11.20 -30.09 26.13
N ARG A 375 -11.39 -29.35 27.22
CA ARG A 375 -10.28 -28.56 27.86
C ARG A 375 -9.09 -29.43 28.30
N THR A 376 -9.28 -30.74 28.45
CA THR A 376 -8.16 -31.67 28.78
C THR A 376 -7.18 -31.84 27.63
N PHE A 377 -7.56 -31.46 26.41
CA PHE A 377 -6.67 -31.45 25.25
C PHE A 377 -5.71 -30.27 25.25
N ASN A 378 -6.08 -29.17 25.89
CA ASN A 378 -5.24 -27.98 25.98
C ASN A 378 -3.89 -28.33 26.62
N GLY A 379 -2.79 -27.86 26.01
CA GLY A 379 -1.43 -28.12 26.49
C GLY A 379 -0.88 -29.53 26.17
N SER A 380 -1.67 -30.43 25.57
CA SER A 380 -1.19 -31.73 25.09
C SER A 380 -0.09 -31.58 24.03
N ARG A 381 0.64 -32.64 23.79
CA ARG A 381 1.71 -32.65 22.76
C ARG A 381 1.12 -32.38 21.36
N GLU A 382 -0.04 -32.93 21.08
CA GLU A 382 -0.78 -32.74 19.83
C GLU A 382 -1.28 -31.30 19.69
N ALA A 383 -1.86 -30.72 20.75
CA ALA A 383 -2.31 -29.30 20.74
C ALA A 383 -1.17 -28.32 20.47
N LYS A 384 -0.01 -28.54 21.10
CA LYS A 384 1.19 -27.73 20.87
C LYS A 384 1.70 -27.86 19.43
N TRP A 385 1.68 -29.08 18.88
CA TRP A 385 2.08 -29.29 17.49
C TRP A 385 1.10 -28.60 16.53
N ILE A 386 -0.22 -28.70 16.75
CA ILE A 386 -1.25 -28.03 15.97
C ILE A 386 -0.99 -26.52 15.98
N ALA A 387 -0.86 -25.91 17.15
CA ALA A 387 -0.63 -24.48 17.29
C ALA A 387 0.63 -23.99 16.53
N ALA A 388 1.69 -24.79 16.50
CA ALA A 388 2.94 -24.42 15.84
C ALA A 388 2.99 -24.73 14.33
N ASN A 389 2.08 -25.55 13.80
CA ASN A 389 2.22 -26.07 12.44
C ASN A 389 1.00 -25.97 11.56
N CYS A 390 -0.23 -25.84 12.11
CA CYS A 390 -1.46 -25.96 11.34
C CYS A 390 -1.55 -24.90 10.21
N TYR A 391 -0.96 -23.72 10.39
CA TYR A 391 -0.94 -22.66 9.39
C TYR A 391 -0.25 -23.07 8.07
N LYS A 392 0.75 -23.95 8.13
CA LYS A 392 1.47 -24.48 6.96
C LYS A 392 0.57 -25.26 6.03
N TYR A 393 -0.57 -25.74 6.55
CA TYR A 393 -1.59 -26.51 5.85
C TYR A 393 -2.88 -25.72 5.62
N GLY A 394 -2.86 -24.42 5.91
CA GLY A 394 -3.99 -23.53 5.67
C GLY A 394 -4.98 -23.42 6.80
N PHE A 395 -4.65 -23.90 8.01
CA PHE A 395 -5.51 -23.80 9.19
C PHE A 395 -4.99 -22.78 10.20
N ILE A 396 -5.90 -22.22 10.99
CA ILE A 396 -5.57 -21.48 12.22
C ILE A 396 -6.21 -22.18 13.41
N VAL A 397 -5.60 -22.04 14.60
CA VAL A 397 -6.31 -22.30 15.86
C VAL A 397 -7.29 -21.15 16.04
N ARG A 398 -8.58 -21.47 15.95
CA ARG A 398 -9.62 -20.44 15.80
C ARG A 398 -9.88 -19.62 17.07
N TYR A 399 -9.79 -20.26 18.22
CA TYR A 399 -10.04 -19.67 19.52
C TYR A 399 -8.80 -19.82 20.41
N PRO A 400 -7.78 -18.95 20.22
CA PRO A 400 -6.50 -19.05 20.93
C PRO A 400 -6.62 -18.59 22.40
N GLU A 401 -5.67 -19.02 23.24
CA GLU A 401 -5.60 -18.70 24.66
C GLU A 401 -5.48 -17.19 24.89
N GLY A 402 -6.22 -16.66 25.88
CA GLY A 402 -6.21 -15.24 26.25
C GLY A 402 -6.96 -14.29 25.32
N LYS A 403 -7.71 -14.84 24.35
CA LYS A 403 -8.48 -14.06 23.36
C LYS A 403 -10.00 -14.22 23.49
N GLU A 404 -10.48 -14.72 24.64
CA GLU A 404 -11.89 -15.02 24.89
C GLU A 404 -12.80 -13.78 24.79
N SER A 405 -12.29 -12.62 25.22
CA SER A 405 -13.03 -11.35 25.13
C SER A 405 -13.24 -10.86 23.71
N ILE A 406 -12.42 -11.33 22.77
CA ILE A 406 -12.43 -10.94 21.36
C ILE A 406 -13.27 -11.95 20.55
N THR A 407 -12.93 -13.23 20.65
CA THR A 407 -13.61 -14.30 19.90
C THR A 407 -15.00 -14.61 20.47
N GLY A 408 -15.18 -14.33 21.76
CA GLY A 408 -16.39 -14.69 22.53
C GLY A 408 -16.45 -16.16 22.97
N TYR A 409 -15.40 -16.96 22.71
CA TYR A 409 -15.30 -18.37 23.05
C TYR A 409 -14.09 -18.63 23.94
N ASN A 410 -14.21 -19.64 24.84
CA ASN A 410 -13.08 -20.14 25.60
C ASN A 410 -11.97 -20.66 24.68
N TYR A 411 -10.75 -20.78 25.22
CA TYR A 411 -9.64 -21.37 24.49
C TYR A 411 -9.94 -22.81 24.05
N GLU A 412 -9.83 -23.08 22.75
CA GLU A 412 -10.08 -24.36 22.11
C GLU A 412 -8.92 -24.77 21.20
N SER A 413 -7.90 -25.42 21.76
CA SER A 413 -6.70 -25.84 21.01
C SER A 413 -6.98 -26.91 19.96
N TRP A 414 -8.14 -27.55 20.01
CA TRP A 414 -8.62 -28.57 19.08
C TRP A 414 -9.37 -27.99 17.87
N HIS A 415 -9.98 -26.80 18.00
CA HIS A 415 -10.82 -26.23 16.96
C HIS A 415 -9.95 -25.48 15.95
N VAL A 416 -9.89 -25.99 14.72
CA VAL A 416 -9.14 -25.38 13.63
C VAL A 416 -10.06 -24.94 12.51
N ARG A 417 -9.76 -23.74 11.96
CA ARG A 417 -10.46 -23.14 10.83
C ARG A 417 -9.55 -23.07 9.62
N TYR A 418 -10.06 -23.55 8.48
CA TYR A 418 -9.35 -23.46 7.20
C TYR A 418 -9.54 -22.08 6.53
N LEU A 419 -8.45 -21.47 6.11
CA LEU A 419 -8.39 -20.18 5.43
C LEU A 419 -7.59 -20.25 4.11
N GLY A 420 -6.95 -21.39 3.81
CA GLY A 420 -5.91 -21.50 2.78
C GLY A 420 -4.52 -21.12 3.31
N LYS A 421 -3.47 -21.63 2.64
CA LYS A 421 -2.08 -21.56 3.17
C LYS A 421 -1.57 -20.11 3.34
N THR A 422 -1.87 -19.22 2.38
CA THR A 422 -1.40 -17.83 2.43
C THR A 422 -2.01 -17.09 3.61
N LEU A 423 -3.34 -17.04 3.68
CA LEU A 423 -4.03 -16.28 4.73
C LEU A 423 -3.80 -16.88 6.12
N ALA A 424 -3.78 -18.22 6.26
CA ALA A 424 -3.49 -18.87 7.54
C ALA A 424 -2.09 -18.51 8.05
N LYS A 425 -1.11 -18.37 7.14
CA LYS A 425 0.24 -17.91 7.49
C LYS A 425 0.26 -16.45 7.93
N GLU A 426 -0.42 -15.57 7.22
CA GLU A 426 -0.52 -14.14 7.56
C GLU A 426 -1.17 -13.95 8.95
N VAL A 427 -2.28 -14.65 9.24
CA VAL A 427 -2.93 -14.62 10.56
C VAL A 427 -2.01 -15.18 11.64
N TYR A 428 -1.30 -16.27 11.38
CA TYR A 428 -0.35 -16.85 12.32
C TYR A 428 0.82 -15.89 12.63
N ASP A 429 1.42 -15.30 11.61
CA ASP A 429 2.56 -14.39 11.75
C ASP A 429 2.17 -13.09 12.48
N SER A 430 0.92 -12.64 12.33
CA SER A 430 0.41 -11.45 13.02
C SER A 430 0.18 -11.66 14.52
N GLY A 431 -0.01 -12.91 14.97
CA GLY A 431 -0.41 -13.24 16.34
C GLY A 431 -1.83 -12.77 16.72
N LEU A 432 -2.63 -12.37 15.74
CA LEU A 432 -4.00 -11.89 15.91
C LEU A 432 -5.02 -13.02 15.79
N THR A 433 -6.19 -12.85 16.38
CA THR A 433 -7.38 -13.66 16.06
C THR A 433 -7.91 -13.30 14.68
N LEU A 434 -8.78 -14.12 14.10
CA LEU A 434 -9.43 -13.79 12.84
C LEU A 434 -10.29 -12.52 12.94
N GLU A 435 -10.90 -12.26 14.08
CA GLU A 435 -11.65 -11.04 14.36
C GLU A 435 -10.74 -9.79 14.34
N GLU A 436 -9.63 -9.85 15.07
CA GLU A 436 -8.65 -8.75 15.11
C GLU A 436 -8.05 -8.51 13.71
N PHE A 437 -7.68 -9.60 13.02
CA PHE A 437 -7.06 -9.55 11.70
C PHE A 437 -7.98 -8.92 10.64
N LEU A 438 -9.28 -9.13 10.72
CA LEU A 438 -10.28 -8.58 9.82
C LEU A 438 -11.00 -7.34 10.35
N CYS A 439 -10.65 -6.85 11.55
CA CYS A 439 -11.35 -5.77 12.26
C CYS A 439 -12.87 -5.99 12.34
N ILE A 440 -13.31 -7.17 12.77
CA ILE A 440 -14.72 -7.52 12.91
C ILE A 440 -15.07 -7.88 14.34
N ASP A 441 -16.33 -7.71 14.69
CA ASP A 441 -16.86 -8.09 16.00
C ASP A 441 -17.27 -9.59 16.06
N SER A 442 -17.24 -10.15 17.29
CA SER A 442 -17.82 -11.44 17.61
C SER A 442 -18.70 -11.33 18.85
N LYS A 443 -19.86 -10.69 18.69
CA LYS A 443 -20.85 -10.49 19.78
C LYS A 443 -22.26 -10.75 19.24
N TYR A 444 -23.06 -11.51 20.00
CA TYR A 444 -24.48 -11.64 19.65
C TYR A 444 -25.17 -10.28 19.77
N LYS A 445 -25.98 -9.95 18.77
CA LYS A 445 -26.88 -8.80 18.88
C LYS A 445 -27.87 -9.08 20.01
N SER A 446 -28.05 -8.09 20.86
CA SER A 446 -29.04 -8.09 21.96
C SER A 446 -30.48 -8.22 21.46
#